data_a912ab5d73e96d6018703ef7deef8e94
#
_entry.id   a912ab5d73e96d6018703ef7deef8e94
#
_cell.length_a   1.000
_cell.length_b   1.000
_cell.length_c   1.000
_cell.angle_alpha   90.00
_cell.angle_beta   90.00
_cell.angle_gamma   90.00
#
_symmetry.space_group_name_H-M   'P 1'
#
loop_
_entity.id
_entity.type
_entity.pdbx_description
1 polymer ?
#
loop_
_entity_poly.entity_id
_entity_poly.type
_entity_poly.pdbx_seq_one_letter_code
_entity_poly.pdbx_strand_id
1 'polypeptide(L)'
;MRTAAIIFEGGPRAENPLQETLTGLRHAVTLDTVAKFCAAGLDQVVLATNHPALAEAAARLGARIFDTRGDRFHFGRSLVQVVRESGADAVIYLSGAALPLIGQEEIAWIRDALRRDEPTVVVNNVQSVDLVAWRPASRLERVDPPENDNILGWRLRDTGMERVLLPNSAAVNFDLDTPTDYLILALSGKGGPRAQAALRAAGWSDARLRAAADVLAAELPEVALIGRVGSAIMEHFNRNLPVRLRVFSEERGMKALGREAAGLVRSVVGDLIEDLGPERFFARLGETCDAAFFDTRVLFANRGRRVSEWDRFQSDLGNVEQIGDPFVRAFTRAALECPIPVVLGGHSVVAGGLWVLADRAIALRGGPMRF
;
A
#
# COMPACT_ATOMS: atom_id res chain seq x y z
N MET A 1 -9.97 -2.77 29.79
CA MET A 1 -8.90 -2.35 28.85
C MET A 1 -9.49 -1.37 27.87
N ARG A 2 -9.09 -0.11 27.97
CA ARG A 2 -9.50 0.94 27.02
C ARG A 2 -8.61 0.88 25.80
N THR A 3 -9.21 0.77 24.61
CA THR A 3 -8.48 0.66 23.34
C THR A 3 -8.80 1.85 22.47
N ALA A 4 -7.77 2.56 21.99
CA ALA A 4 -7.91 3.65 21.04
C ALA A 4 -7.36 3.26 19.66
N ALA A 5 -8.12 3.56 18.59
CA ALA A 5 -7.57 3.63 17.25
C ALA A 5 -7.07 5.05 16.99
N ILE A 6 -5.84 5.16 16.47
CA ILE A 6 -5.21 6.43 16.12
C ILE A 6 -4.85 6.38 14.64
N ILE A 7 -5.49 7.23 13.86
CA ILE A 7 -5.34 7.30 12.41
C ILE A 7 -4.68 8.63 12.07
N PHE A 8 -3.55 8.58 11.35
CA PHE A 8 -2.88 9.79 10.87
C PHE A 8 -3.11 9.94 9.37
N GLU A 9 -3.72 11.05 8.99
CA GLU A 9 -3.87 11.44 7.58
C GLU A 9 -3.63 12.93 7.45
N GLY A 10 -2.52 13.27 6.80
CA GLY A 10 -2.11 14.66 6.59
C GLY A 10 -1.05 14.74 5.50
N GLY A 11 -0.72 15.95 5.12
CA GLY A 11 0.28 16.18 4.10
C GLY A 11 0.28 17.62 3.61
N PRO A 12 1.16 17.95 2.66
CA PRO A 12 1.19 19.24 2.01
C PRO A 12 -0.10 19.45 1.17
N ARG A 13 -0.33 20.70 0.81
CA ARG A 13 -1.39 21.04 -0.15
C ARG A 13 -1.03 20.47 -1.53
N ALA A 14 -2.04 19.96 -2.25
CA ALA A 14 -1.85 19.48 -3.61
C ALA A 14 -1.37 20.63 -4.53
N GLU A 15 -0.40 20.33 -5.38
CA GLU A 15 0.25 21.27 -6.29
C GLU A 15 -0.27 21.16 -7.73
N ASN A 16 -0.99 20.07 -8.03
CA ASN A 16 -1.51 19.78 -9.36
C ASN A 16 -2.80 18.95 -9.30
N PRO A 17 -3.59 18.89 -10.39
CA PRO A 17 -4.88 18.20 -10.42
C PRO A 17 -4.81 16.70 -10.09
N LEU A 18 -3.70 16.01 -10.42
CA LEU A 18 -3.54 14.60 -10.08
C LEU A 18 -3.36 14.41 -8.58
N GLN A 19 -2.54 15.25 -7.94
CA GLN A 19 -2.39 15.24 -6.47
C GLN A 19 -3.70 15.65 -5.76
N GLU A 20 -4.49 16.57 -6.32
CA GLU A 20 -5.82 16.88 -5.79
C GLU A 20 -6.73 15.65 -5.81
N THR A 21 -6.76 14.93 -6.94
CA THR A 21 -7.53 13.70 -7.08
C THR A 21 -7.08 12.65 -6.08
N LEU A 22 -5.76 12.39 -5.98
CA LEU A 22 -5.20 11.43 -5.03
C LEU A 22 -5.49 11.80 -3.58
N THR A 23 -5.39 13.08 -3.22
CA THR A 23 -5.74 13.57 -1.89
C THR A 23 -7.21 13.32 -1.59
N GLY A 24 -8.09 13.58 -2.54
CA GLY A 24 -9.54 13.28 -2.41
C GLY A 24 -9.81 11.79 -2.22
N LEU A 25 -9.12 10.94 -2.96
CA LEU A 25 -9.21 9.48 -2.83
C LEU A 25 -8.69 9.01 -1.45
N ARG A 26 -7.54 9.51 -1.01
CA ARG A 26 -6.98 9.22 0.33
C ARG A 26 -7.96 9.62 1.44
N HIS A 27 -8.56 10.81 1.35
CA HIS A 27 -9.55 11.28 2.33
C HIS A 27 -10.80 10.37 2.34
N ALA A 28 -11.29 9.94 1.18
CA ALA A 28 -12.44 9.04 1.09
C ALA A 28 -12.15 7.68 1.75
N VAL A 29 -10.97 7.09 1.49
CA VAL A 29 -10.50 5.85 2.13
C VAL A 29 -10.35 6.04 3.64
N THR A 30 -9.73 7.14 4.08
CA THR A 30 -9.55 7.45 5.51
C THR A 30 -10.90 7.55 6.24
N LEU A 31 -11.89 8.20 5.63
CA LEU A 31 -13.24 8.30 6.22
C LEU A 31 -13.95 6.94 6.31
N ASP A 32 -13.76 6.07 5.31
CA ASP A 32 -14.30 4.71 5.39
C ASP A 32 -13.57 3.88 6.46
N THR A 33 -12.25 4.06 6.63
CA THR A 33 -11.47 3.45 7.70
C THR A 33 -11.93 3.95 9.08
N VAL A 34 -12.08 5.26 9.27
CA VAL A 34 -12.65 5.83 10.51
C VAL A 34 -14.00 5.21 10.83
N ALA A 35 -14.91 5.12 9.84
CA ALA A 35 -16.23 4.53 10.04
C ALA A 35 -16.16 3.06 10.47
N LYS A 36 -15.25 2.26 9.90
CA LYS A 36 -15.04 0.85 10.30
C LYS A 36 -14.57 0.74 11.74
N PHE A 37 -13.60 1.56 12.16
CA PHE A 37 -13.10 1.55 13.53
C PHE A 37 -14.14 2.06 14.55
N CYS A 38 -14.94 3.08 14.20
CA CYS A 38 -16.06 3.52 15.04
C CYS A 38 -17.10 2.40 15.19
N ALA A 39 -17.41 1.67 14.12
CA ALA A 39 -18.35 0.55 14.15
C ALA A 39 -17.82 -0.69 14.91
N ALA A 40 -16.48 -0.81 15.06
CA ALA A 40 -15.86 -1.91 15.80
C ALA A 40 -16.01 -1.82 17.33
N GLY A 41 -16.62 -0.77 17.84
CA GLY A 41 -16.88 -0.61 19.29
C GLY A 41 -15.59 -0.45 20.09
N LEU A 42 -14.61 0.29 19.55
CA LEU A 42 -13.45 0.75 20.30
C LEU A 42 -13.86 1.89 21.25
N ASP A 43 -13.10 2.05 22.35
CA ASP A 43 -13.40 3.10 23.33
C ASP A 43 -13.19 4.50 22.75
N GLN A 44 -12.28 4.63 21.79
CA GLN A 44 -12.02 5.89 21.10
C GLN A 44 -11.43 5.65 19.71
N VAL A 45 -11.83 6.50 18.75
CA VAL A 45 -11.19 6.64 17.45
C VAL A 45 -10.70 8.08 17.31
N VAL A 46 -9.42 8.26 17.03
CA VAL A 46 -8.79 9.59 16.87
C VAL A 46 -8.27 9.72 15.45
N LEU A 47 -8.65 10.78 14.76
CA LEU A 47 -8.02 11.19 13.50
C LEU A 47 -7.10 12.38 13.75
N ALA A 48 -5.81 12.19 13.51
CA ALA A 48 -4.80 13.25 13.50
C ALA A 48 -4.64 13.77 12.08
N THR A 49 -4.97 15.04 11.84
CA THR A 49 -4.97 15.62 10.49
C THR A 49 -4.74 17.12 10.51
N ASN A 50 -4.12 17.63 9.43
CA ASN A 50 -4.00 19.06 9.14
C ASN A 50 -5.02 19.54 8.08
N HIS A 51 -5.93 18.67 7.62
CA HIS A 51 -6.96 18.99 6.62
C HIS A 51 -8.31 19.29 7.28
N PRO A 52 -8.78 20.57 7.33
CA PRO A 52 -10.00 20.94 8.06
C PRO A 52 -11.27 20.22 7.57
N ALA A 53 -11.44 20.07 6.26
CA ALA A 53 -12.61 19.40 5.70
C ALA A 53 -12.65 17.90 6.06
N LEU A 54 -11.49 17.23 6.08
CA LEU A 54 -11.38 15.84 6.51
C LEU A 54 -11.68 15.70 8.01
N ALA A 55 -11.16 16.64 8.83
CA ALA A 55 -11.40 16.67 10.28
C ALA A 55 -12.90 16.78 10.58
N GLU A 56 -13.58 17.74 9.92
CA GLU A 56 -15.03 17.92 10.09
C GLU A 56 -15.84 16.70 9.68
N ALA A 57 -15.48 16.08 8.53
CA ALA A 57 -16.16 14.88 8.06
C ALA A 57 -15.96 13.68 9.01
N ALA A 58 -14.76 13.49 9.55
CA ALA A 58 -14.45 12.43 10.51
C ALA A 58 -15.13 12.65 11.87
N ALA A 59 -15.22 13.90 12.33
CA ALA A 59 -15.94 14.22 13.56
C ALA A 59 -17.43 13.85 13.46
N ARG A 60 -18.08 14.05 12.30
CA ARG A 60 -19.45 13.60 12.05
C ARG A 60 -19.60 12.06 12.08
N LEU A 61 -18.53 11.32 11.89
CA LEU A 61 -18.52 9.85 12.04
C LEU A 61 -18.25 9.37 13.47
N GLY A 62 -18.00 10.30 14.42
CA GLY A 62 -17.72 9.99 15.81
C GLY A 62 -16.24 9.95 16.18
N ALA A 63 -15.33 10.30 15.28
CA ALA A 63 -13.90 10.40 15.61
C ALA A 63 -13.61 11.67 16.41
N ARG A 64 -12.74 11.55 17.42
CA ARG A 64 -12.07 12.70 18.03
C ARG A 64 -11.01 13.22 17.08
N ILE A 65 -10.92 14.54 16.93
CA ILE A 65 -9.93 15.17 16.07
C ILE A 65 -8.72 15.63 16.89
N PHE A 66 -7.53 15.27 16.40
CA PHE A 66 -6.26 15.83 16.84
C PHE A 66 -5.71 16.69 15.70
N ASP A 67 -5.67 18.01 15.93
CA ASP A 67 -5.22 18.97 14.93
C ASP A 67 -3.69 18.96 14.84
N THR A 68 -3.18 18.65 13.65
CA THR A 68 -1.73 18.64 13.37
C THR A 68 -1.26 19.88 12.60
N ARG A 69 -2.12 20.91 12.47
CA ARG A 69 -1.71 22.21 11.92
C ARG A 69 -0.80 22.92 12.92
N GLY A 70 0.23 23.58 12.41
CA GLY A 70 1.18 24.34 13.24
C GLY A 70 2.61 24.08 12.82
N ASP A 71 3.55 24.48 13.68
CA ASP A 71 4.99 24.33 13.43
C ASP A 71 5.39 22.87 13.22
N ARG A 72 6.35 22.64 12.35
CA ARG A 72 6.98 21.37 11.97
C ARG A 72 6.34 20.10 12.57
N PHE A 73 5.43 19.48 11.82
CA PHE A 73 4.93 18.14 12.14
C PHE A 73 6.09 17.16 12.35
N HIS A 74 6.03 16.41 13.44
CA HIS A 74 6.97 15.34 13.75
C HIS A 74 6.16 14.11 14.18
N PHE A 75 6.16 13.08 13.39
CA PHE A 75 5.33 11.90 13.57
C PHE A 75 5.37 11.35 15.00
N GLY A 76 6.55 10.96 15.47
CA GLY A 76 6.68 10.30 16.78
C GLY A 76 6.25 11.18 17.96
N ARG A 77 6.55 12.50 17.92
CA ARG A 77 6.12 13.43 18.98
C ARG A 77 4.61 13.60 18.99
N SER A 78 4.01 13.76 17.81
CA SER A 78 2.55 13.84 17.68
C SER A 78 1.88 12.56 18.14
N LEU A 79 2.44 11.39 17.79
CA LEU A 79 1.92 10.10 18.23
C LEU A 79 1.97 9.96 19.77
N VAL A 80 3.07 10.31 20.43
CA VAL A 80 3.19 10.30 21.89
C VAL A 80 2.13 11.20 22.54
N GLN A 81 1.93 12.41 22.00
CA GLN A 81 0.93 13.33 22.50
C GLN A 81 -0.49 12.77 22.38
N VAL A 82 -0.86 12.27 21.19
CA VAL A 82 -2.19 11.69 20.94
C VAL A 82 -2.46 10.49 21.86
N VAL A 83 -1.46 9.60 22.02
CA VAL A 83 -1.58 8.44 22.90
C VAL A 83 -1.81 8.85 24.35
N ARG A 84 -1.04 9.82 24.87
CA ARG A 84 -1.24 10.35 26.23
C ARG A 84 -2.63 10.96 26.41
N GLU A 85 -3.04 11.80 25.47
CA GLU A 85 -4.36 12.46 25.53
C GLU A 85 -5.53 11.48 25.40
N SER A 86 -5.33 10.33 24.75
CA SER A 86 -6.36 9.29 24.65
C SER A 86 -6.64 8.59 25.97
N GLY A 87 -5.63 8.52 26.85
CA GLY A 87 -5.71 7.77 28.11
C GLY A 87 -6.02 6.28 27.90
N ALA A 88 -5.67 5.72 26.76
CA ALA A 88 -5.90 4.32 26.43
C ALA A 88 -4.86 3.39 27.06
N ASP A 89 -5.28 2.15 27.38
CA ASP A 89 -4.38 1.08 27.83
C ASP A 89 -3.71 0.39 26.64
N ALA A 90 -4.39 0.35 25.49
CA ALA A 90 -3.94 -0.26 24.24
C ALA A 90 -4.22 0.66 23.07
N VAL A 91 -3.36 0.63 22.05
CA VAL A 91 -3.43 1.49 20.86
C VAL A 91 -3.38 0.64 19.60
N ILE A 92 -4.18 1.03 18.61
CA ILE A 92 -4.09 0.57 17.23
C ILE A 92 -3.76 1.80 16.38
N TYR A 93 -2.56 1.85 15.82
CA TYR A 93 -2.11 2.92 14.93
C TYR A 93 -2.11 2.44 13.48
N LEU A 94 -2.55 3.31 12.57
CA LEU A 94 -2.36 3.14 11.12
C LEU A 94 -2.37 4.50 10.42
N SER A 95 -1.78 4.58 9.22
CA SER A 95 -1.96 5.74 8.35
C SER A 95 -3.35 5.70 7.69
N GLY A 96 -3.88 6.86 7.31
CA GLY A 96 -5.29 6.96 6.89
C GLY A 96 -5.65 6.19 5.63
N ALA A 97 -4.75 6.16 4.65
CA ALA A 97 -4.95 5.44 3.39
C ALA A 97 -4.34 4.03 3.39
N ALA A 98 -3.64 3.62 4.47
CA ALA A 98 -3.14 2.26 4.61
C ALA A 98 -4.28 1.28 4.88
N LEU A 99 -4.09 0.06 4.41
CA LEU A 99 -4.96 -1.09 4.65
C LEU A 99 -6.47 -0.80 4.40
N PRO A 100 -6.83 -0.33 3.20
CA PRO A 100 -8.21 0.07 2.88
C PRO A 100 -9.22 -1.07 3.03
N LEU A 101 -8.74 -2.31 3.03
CA LEU A 101 -9.55 -3.52 3.12
C LEU A 101 -9.70 -4.05 4.55
N ILE A 102 -9.02 -3.44 5.54
CA ILE A 102 -9.17 -3.86 6.94
C ILE A 102 -10.64 -3.90 7.35
N GLY A 103 -11.05 -4.97 8.02
CA GLY A 103 -12.43 -5.22 8.39
C GLY A 103 -12.60 -5.54 9.86
N GLN A 104 -13.83 -5.91 10.25
CA GLN A 104 -14.16 -6.24 11.63
C GLN A 104 -13.40 -7.48 12.14
N GLU A 105 -13.07 -8.43 11.25
CA GLU A 105 -12.33 -9.64 11.60
C GLU A 105 -10.90 -9.30 12.05
N GLU A 106 -10.18 -8.48 11.27
CA GLU A 106 -8.82 -8.07 11.61
C GLU A 106 -8.81 -7.22 12.88
N ILE A 107 -9.76 -6.29 13.02
CA ILE A 107 -9.87 -5.44 14.22
C ILE A 107 -10.15 -6.30 15.46
N ALA A 108 -11.06 -7.27 15.38
CA ALA A 108 -11.34 -8.19 16.46
C ALA A 108 -10.13 -9.04 16.84
N TRP A 109 -9.44 -9.58 15.84
CA TRP A 109 -8.22 -10.37 16.03
C TRP A 109 -7.11 -9.54 16.73
N ILE A 110 -6.90 -8.27 16.30
CA ILE A 110 -5.95 -7.36 16.94
C ILE A 110 -6.31 -7.15 18.42
N ARG A 111 -7.60 -6.87 18.71
CA ARG A 111 -8.07 -6.67 20.08
C ARG A 111 -7.84 -7.91 20.96
N ASP A 112 -8.04 -9.10 20.41
CA ASP A 112 -7.81 -10.35 21.13
C ASP A 112 -6.32 -10.60 21.38
N ALA A 113 -5.47 -10.31 20.39
CA ALA A 113 -4.02 -10.38 20.54
C ALA A 113 -3.50 -9.41 21.63
N LEU A 114 -4.11 -8.22 21.77
CA LEU A 114 -3.76 -7.23 22.79
C LEU A 114 -4.29 -7.56 24.20
N ARG A 115 -5.12 -8.59 24.37
CA ARG A 115 -5.59 -9.06 25.70
C ARG A 115 -4.63 -9.99 26.41
N ARG A 116 -3.53 -10.39 25.75
CA ARG A 116 -2.49 -11.21 26.36
C ARG A 116 -1.92 -10.53 27.60
N ASP A 117 -1.42 -11.30 28.55
CA ASP A 117 -0.82 -10.77 29.78
C ASP A 117 0.53 -10.11 29.52
N GLU A 118 1.31 -10.63 28.59
CA GLU A 118 2.62 -10.10 28.20
C GLU A 118 2.49 -8.81 27.38
N PRO A 119 3.42 -7.85 27.57
CA PRO A 119 3.51 -6.68 26.71
C PRO A 119 3.64 -7.08 25.24
N THR A 120 2.66 -6.73 24.42
CA THR A 120 2.52 -7.23 23.04
C THR A 120 2.51 -6.10 22.02
N VAL A 121 3.23 -6.27 20.92
CA VAL A 121 3.14 -5.43 19.72
C VAL A 121 2.70 -6.27 18.52
N VAL A 122 1.57 -5.91 17.93
CA VAL A 122 1.01 -6.52 16.71
C VAL A 122 1.40 -5.66 15.52
N VAL A 123 1.87 -6.29 14.45
CA VAL A 123 2.25 -5.61 13.20
C VAL A 123 1.74 -6.38 11.99
N ASN A 124 1.43 -5.67 10.89
CA ASN A 124 1.08 -6.29 9.62
C ASN A 124 2.33 -6.75 8.83
N ASN A 125 3.45 -6.07 8.99
CA ASN A 125 4.69 -6.36 8.27
C ASN A 125 5.90 -6.21 9.21
N VAL A 126 6.89 -7.07 9.02
CA VAL A 126 8.13 -7.05 9.85
C VAL A 126 9.09 -5.95 9.45
N GLN A 127 9.16 -5.62 8.16
CA GLN A 127 10.19 -4.73 7.60
C GLN A 127 9.76 -3.25 7.58
N SER A 128 8.49 -3.02 7.22
CA SER A 128 7.90 -1.68 7.14
C SER A 128 6.44 -1.82 7.53
N VAL A 129 6.05 -1.17 8.60
CA VAL A 129 4.70 -1.33 9.16
C VAL A 129 3.75 -0.27 8.60
N ASP A 130 2.55 -0.67 8.24
CA ASP A 130 1.43 0.20 7.89
C ASP A 130 0.41 0.27 9.02
N LEU A 131 0.39 -0.80 9.85
CA LEU A 131 -0.39 -0.91 11.06
C LEU A 131 0.48 -1.43 12.20
N VAL A 132 0.40 -0.74 13.35
CA VAL A 132 1.02 -1.18 14.61
C VAL A 132 0.00 -1.09 15.73
N ALA A 133 -0.22 -2.19 16.45
CA ALA A 133 -1.04 -2.15 17.65
C ALA A 133 -0.23 -2.65 18.84
N TRP A 134 -0.39 -2.05 20.02
CA TRP A 134 0.41 -2.43 21.18
C TRP A 134 -0.31 -2.22 22.51
N ARG A 135 0.12 -3.00 23.49
CA ARG A 135 -0.25 -2.89 24.91
C ARG A 135 0.94 -3.31 25.78
N PRO A 136 1.25 -2.55 26.87
CA PRO A 136 0.58 -1.33 27.34
C PRO A 136 0.95 -0.11 26.50
N ALA A 137 0.03 0.84 26.36
CA ALA A 137 0.23 2.07 25.57
C ALA A 137 1.43 2.88 26.05
N SER A 138 1.72 2.87 27.35
CA SER A 138 2.85 3.56 27.98
C SER A 138 4.25 3.10 27.48
N ARG A 139 4.35 1.96 26.79
CA ARG A 139 5.62 1.53 26.17
C ARG A 139 6.15 2.51 25.13
N LEU A 140 5.27 3.26 24.49
CA LEU A 140 5.66 4.30 23.54
C LEU A 140 6.54 5.38 24.17
N GLU A 141 6.41 5.65 25.47
CA GLU A 141 7.25 6.64 26.18
C GLU A 141 8.71 6.22 26.35
N ARG A 142 9.02 4.95 26.12
CA ARG A 142 10.40 4.41 26.14
C ARG A 142 11.04 4.40 24.75
N VAL A 143 10.32 4.85 23.74
CA VAL A 143 10.78 4.90 22.36
C VAL A 143 11.22 6.32 22.04
N ASP A 144 12.44 6.50 21.51
CA ASP A 144 12.81 7.77 20.89
C ASP A 144 11.84 8.05 19.74
N PRO A 145 11.16 9.22 19.74
CA PRO A 145 10.15 9.53 18.75
C PRO A 145 10.68 9.41 17.32
N PRO A 146 10.21 8.44 16.52
CA PRO A 146 10.69 8.24 15.15
C PRO A 146 10.18 9.34 14.21
N GLU A 147 10.94 9.62 13.14
CA GLU A 147 10.57 10.59 12.11
C GLU A 147 9.37 10.13 11.27
N ASN A 148 9.21 8.79 11.11
CA ASN A 148 8.13 8.15 10.36
C ASN A 148 7.68 6.86 11.06
N ASP A 149 6.59 6.28 10.58
CA ASP A 149 5.95 5.10 11.15
C ASP A 149 6.65 3.77 10.78
N ASN A 150 7.37 3.71 9.69
CA ASN A 150 7.95 2.47 9.15
C ASN A 150 8.69 1.60 10.19
N ILE A 151 9.39 2.26 11.12
CA ILE A 151 10.21 1.58 12.13
C ILE A 151 9.52 1.45 13.49
N LEU A 152 8.28 1.94 13.64
CA LEU A 152 7.59 1.98 14.93
C LEU A 152 7.45 0.59 15.57
N GLY A 153 7.10 -0.42 14.78
CA GLY A 153 6.99 -1.80 15.25
C GLY A 153 8.31 -2.37 15.80
N TRP A 154 9.44 -2.01 15.17
CA TRP A 154 10.77 -2.37 15.66
C TRP A 154 11.10 -1.69 16.97
N ARG A 155 10.88 -0.38 17.04
CA ARG A 155 11.16 0.42 18.24
C ARG A 155 10.36 -0.05 19.45
N LEU A 156 9.08 -0.40 19.27
CA LEU A 156 8.26 -0.95 20.34
C LEU A 156 8.74 -2.35 20.77
N ARG A 157 9.05 -3.24 19.83
CA ARG A 157 9.63 -4.56 20.16
C ARG A 157 10.92 -4.42 21.00
N ASP A 158 11.79 -3.47 20.64
CA ASP A 158 13.08 -3.27 21.32
C ASP A 158 12.91 -2.75 22.78
N THR A 159 11.69 -2.33 23.16
CA THR A 159 11.35 -2.08 24.58
C THR A 159 11.02 -3.35 25.37
N GLY A 160 11.18 -4.53 24.80
CA GLY A 160 10.90 -5.83 25.42
C GLY A 160 9.45 -6.30 25.24
N MET A 161 8.80 -5.90 24.15
CA MET A 161 7.45 -6.39 23.78
C MET A 161 7.54 -7.63 22.88
N GLU A 162 6.64 -8.60 23.12
CA GLU A 162 6.46 -9.73 22.22
C GLU A 162 5.86 -9.25 20.90
N ARG A 163 6.51 -9.58 19.77
CA ARG A 163 5.99 -9.24 18.45
C ARG A 163 5.10 -10.33 17.90
N VAL A 164 3.89 -9.97 17.53
CA VAL A 164 2.90 -10.84 16.92
C VAL A 164 2.57 -10.32 15.52
N LEU A 165 2.55 -11.21 14.52
CA LEU A 165 2.19 -10.87 13.14
C LEU A 165 0.70 -11.10 12.91
N LEU A 166 0.05 -10.14 12.24
CA LEU A 166 -1.27 -10.35 11.68
C LEU A 166 -1.23 -11.48 10.64
N PRO A 167 -2.26 -12.34 10.59
CA PRO A 167 -2.38 -13.34 9.52
C PRO A 167 -2.39 -12.69 8.14
N ASN A 168 -1.61 -13.24 7.21
CA ASN A 168 -1.52 -12.71 5.85
C ASN A 168 -2.87 -12.80 5.11
N SER A 169 -3.33 -11.68 4.58
CA SER A 169 -4.52 -11.56 3.72
C SER A 169 -4.41 -10.31 2.85
N ALA A 170 -5.29 -10.16 1.87
CA ALA A 170 -5.42 -8.90 1.13
C ALA A 170 -5.68 -7.70 2.06
N ALA A 171 -6.44 -7.91 3.14
CA ALA A 171 -6.80 -6.86 4.08
C ALA A 171 -5.61 -6.27 4.85
N VAL A 172 -4.55 -7.04 5.07
CA VAL A 172 -3.38 -6.63 5.86
C VAL A 172 -2.11 -6.38 5.03
N ASN A 173 -2.13 -6.72 3.74
CA ASN A 173 -0.97 -6.54 2.86
C ASN A 173 -1.19 -5.47 1.78
N PHE A 174 -2.44 -5.03 1.55
CA PHE A 174 -2.74 -4.06 0.50
C PHE A 174 -2.71 -2.64 1.03
N ASP A 175 -1.83 -1.83 0.46
CA ASP A 175 -1.61 -0.42 0.75
C ASP A 175 -1.80 0.44 -0.50
N LEU A 176 -2.05 1.76 -0.33
CA LEU A 176 -2.39 2.70 -1.38
C LEU A 176 -1.35 3.81 -1.52
N ASP A 177 -0.32 3.56 -2.29
CA ASP A 177 0.77 4.51 -2.54
C ASP A 177 0.70 5.18 -3.94
N THR A 178 0.06 4.51 -4.90
CA THR A 178 0.15 4.89 -6.32
C THR A 178 -1.21 4.84 -7.01
N PRO A 179 -1.41 5.54 -8.15
CA PRO A 179 -2.65 5.47 -8.91
C PRO A 179 -3.11 4.05 -9.25
N THR A 180 -2.17 3.14 -9.54
CA THR A 180 -2.50 1.75 -9.85
C THR A 180 -3.12 1.03 -8.65
N ASP A 181 -2.72 1.36 -7.43
CA ASP A 181 -3.30 0.76 -6.23
C ASP A 181 -4.78 1.16 -6.08
N TYR A 182 -5.09 2.42 -6.39
CA TYR A 182 -6.48 2.88 -6.43
C TYR A 182 -7.31 2.20 -7.53
N LEU A 183 -6.70 1.92 -8.70
CA LEU A 183 -7.36 1.12 -9.74
C LEU A 183 -7.62 -0.32 -9.28
N ILE A 184 -6.68 -0.94 -8.55
CA ILE A 184 -6.87 -2.27 -7.94
C ILE A 184 -8.00 -2.22 -6.91
N LEU A 185 -8.04 -1.20 -6.07
CA LEU A 185 -9.14 -1.01 -5.10
C LEU A 185 -10.49 -0.85 -5.81
N ALA A 186 -10.54 -0.06 -6.90
CA ALA A 186 -11.74 0.12 -7.70
C ALA A 186 -12.22 -1.22 -8.30
N LEU A 187 -11.31 -1.98 -8.92
CA LEU A 187 -11.61 -3.28 -9.53
C LEU A 187 -12.11 -4.31 -8.50
N SER A 188 -11.64 -4.23 -7.25
CA SER A 188 -12.06 -5.11 -6.16
C SER A 188 -13.51 -4.88 -5.73
N GLY A 189 -14.06 -3.69 -5.95
CA GLY A 189 -15.36 -3.26 -5.42
C GLY A 189 -15.42 -3.12 -3.90
N LYS A 190 -14.28 -3.27 -3.21
CA LYS A 190 -14.13 -3.24 -1.75
C LYS A 190 -13.65 -1.86 -1.25
N GLY A 191 -13.29 -1.75 0.02
CA GLY A 191 -12.72 -0.56 0.65
C GLY A 191 -13.73 0.27 1.42
N GLY A 192 -14.90 0.52 0.86
CA GLY A 192 -16.01 1.26 1.48
C GLY A 192 -16.74 2.16 0.49
N PRO A 193 -17.92 2.67 0.85
CA PRO A 193 -18.79 3.39 -0.08
C PRO A 193 -18.21 4.73 -0.55
N ARG A 194 -17.50 5.45 0.32
CA ARG A 194 -16.88 6.74 -0.01
C ARG A 194 -15.70 6.54 -0.96
N ALA A 195 -14.83 5.58 -0.67
CA ALA A 195 -13.72 5.21 -1.53
C ALA A 195 -14.23 4.83 -2.92
N GLN A 196 -15.23 3.93 -3.02
CA GLN A 196 -15.78 3.50 -4.29
C GLN A 196 -16.48 4.63 -5.06
N ALA A 197 -17.15 5.56 -4.38
CA ALA A 197 -17.72 6.73 -5.03
C ALA A 197 -16.65 7.68 -5.59
N ALA A 198 -15.61 7.95 -4.83
CA ALA A 198 -14.50 8.81 -5.25
C ALA A 198 -13.71 8.17 -6.42
N LEU A 199 -13.49 6.86 -6.39
CA LEU A 199 -12.82 6.11 -7.47
C LEU A 199 -13.61 6.18 -8.78
N ARG A 200 -14.94 6.03 -8.73
CA ARG A 200 -15.78 6.22 -9.92
C ARG A 200 -15.73 7.66 -10.45
N ALA A 201 -15.70 8.65 -9.55
CA ALA A 201 -15.61 10.06 -9.94
C ALA A 201 -14.25 10.42 -10.57
N ALA A 202 -13.17 9.76 -10.18
CA ALA A 202 -11.83 9.95 -10.77
C ALA A 202 -11.79 9.55 -12.25
N GLY A 203 -12.65 8.61 -12.69
CA GLY A 203 -12.82 8.25 -14.09
C GLY A 203 -11.59 7.63 -14.76
N TRP A 204 -10.64 7.11 -13.99
CA TRP A 204 -9.43 6.48 -14.54
C TRP A 204 -9.75 5.16 -15.22
N SER A 205 -9.06 4.87 -16.34
CA SER A 205 -9.25 3.62 -17.07
C SER A 205 -8.58 2.45 -16.34
N ASP A 206 -9.36 1.42 -16.05
CA ASP A 206 -8.87 0.14 -15.48
C ASP A 206 -8.72 -0.98 -16.52
N ALA A 207 -8.91 -0.68 -17.81
CA ALA A 207 -9.02 -1.69 -18.86
C ALA A 207 -7.83 -2.65 -18.91
N ARG A 208 -6.60 -2.12 -18.81
CA ARG A 208 -5.38 -2.94 -18.82
C ARG A 208 -5.24 -3.77 -17.56
N LEU A 209 -5.51 -3.17 -16.40
CA LEU A 209 -5.50 -3.88 -15.14
C LEU A 209 -6.53 -5.01 -15.13
N ARG A 210 -7.73 -4.75 -15.66
CA ARG A 210 -8.78 -5.76 -15.80
C ARG A 210 -8.33 -6.91 -16.70
N ALA A 211 -7.75 -6.61 -17.85
CA ALA A 211 -7.22 -7.62 -18.78
C ALA A 211 -6.14 -8.50 -18.09
N ALA A 212 -5.19 -7.89 -17.37
CA ALA A 212 -4.17 -8.63 -16.62
C ALA A 212 -4.76 -9.47 -15.48
N ALA A 213 -5.77 -8.93 -14.77
CA ALA A 213 -6.46 -9.66 -13.70
C ALA A 213 -7.28 -10.85 -14.22
N ASP A 214 -7.85 -10.74 -15.42
CA ASP A 214 -8.59 -11.83 -16.04
C ASP A 214 -7.64 -12.96 -16.50
N VAL A 215 -6.41 -12.64 -16.91
CA VAL A 215 -5.34 -13.63 -17.19
C VAL A 215 -5.05 -14.48 -15.94
N LEU A 216 -5.03 -13.91 -14.74
CA LEU A 216 -4.80 -14.69 -13.51
C LEU A 216 -5.86 -15.78 -13.26
N ALA A 217 -7.05 -15.63 -13.81
CA ALA A 217 -8.12 -16.60 -13.71
C ALA A 217 -8.11 -17.65 -14.85
N ALA A 218 -7.24 -17.50 -15.85
CA ALA A 218 -7.10 -18.42 -16.97
C ALA A 218 -6.47 -19.77 -16.55
N GLU A 219 -6.45 -20.73 -17.47
CA GLU A 219 -5.85 -22.03 -17.26
C GLU A 219 -4.33 -21.96 -17.54
N LEU A 220 -3.51 -22.21 -16.50
CA LEU A 220 -2.05 -22.26 -16.55
C LEU A 220 -1.35 -21.06 -17.25
N PRO A 221 -1.72 -19.81 -16.96
CA PRO A 221 -1.10 -18.68 -17.62
C PRO A 221 0.35 -18.48 -17.15
N GLU A 222 1.18 -17.95 -18.04
CA GLU A 222 2.54 -17.49 -17.73
C GLU A 222 2.48 -16.01 -17.28
N VAL A 223 2.88 -15.69 -16.06
CA VAL A 223 2.78 -14.33 -15.52
C VAL A 223 4.14 -13.84 -15.04
N ALA A 224 4.56 -12.67 -15.53
CA ALA A 224 5.78 -12.02 -15.07
C ALA A 224 5.51 -11.09 -13.88
N LEU A 225 6.32 -11.24 -12.83
CA LEU A 225 6.39 -10.34 -11.68
C LEU A 225 7.78 -9.72 -11.62
N ILE A 226 7.89 -8.40 -11.79
CA ILE A 226 9.16 -7.70 -11.90
C ILE A 226 9.24 -6.57 -10.87
N GLY A 227 10.31 -6.54 -10.09
CA GLY A 227 10.60 -5.51 -9.09
C GLY A 227 10.69 -6.05 -7.67
N ARG A 228 10.13 -5.40 -6.66
CA ARG A 228 10.28 -5.77 -5.24
C ARG A 228 9.36 -6.92 -4.81
N VAL A 229 9.34 -8.01 -5.56
CA VAL A 229 8.47 -9.18 -5.31
C VAL A 229 8.85 -9.86 -3.99
N GLY A 230 7.88 -10.10 -3.11
CA GLY A 230 8.07 -10.81 -1.85
C GLY A 230 7.79 -12.33 -1.96
N SER A 231 8.43 -13.14 -1.09
CA SER A 231 8.17 -14.59 -1.04
C SER A 231 6.73 -14.93 -0.67
N ALA A 232 6.09 -14.13 0.18
CA ALA A 232 4.72 -14.37 0.63
C ALA A 232 3.71 -14.36 -0.52
N ILE A 233 3.86 -13.46 -1.50
CA ILE A 233 2.95 -13.44 -2.67
C ILE A 233 3.21 -14.62 -3.60
N MET A 234 4.47 -15.02 -3.79
CA MET A 234 4.80 -16.22 -4.58
C MET A 234 4.19 -17.48 -3.96
N GLU A 235 4.32 -17.63 -2.63
CA GLU A 235 3.71 -18.74 -1.89
C GLU A 235 2.18 -18.73 -2.03
N HIS A 236 1.55 -17.55 -1.91
CA HIS A 236 0.12 -17.40 -2.05
C HIS A 236 -0.38 -17.82 -3.43
N PHE A 237 0.31 -17.39 -4.50
CA PHE A 237 -0.01 -17.78 -5.87
C PHE A 237 0.16 -19.28 -6.07
N ASN A 238 1.30 -19.85 -5.69
CA ASN A 238 1.59 -21.29 -5.86
C ASN A 238 0.59 -22.20 -5.14
N ARG A 239 0.01 -21.73 -4.03
CA ARG A 239 -0.99 -22.51 -3.28
C ARG A 239 -2.40 -22.40 -3.82
N ASN A 240 -2.76 -21.28 -4.46
CA ASN A 240 -4.16 -20.96 -4.70
C ASN A 240 -4.53 -20.81 -6.18
N LEU A 241 -3.54 -20.60 -7.06
CA LEU A 241 -3.77 -20.31 -8.48
C LEU A 241 -2.89 -21.20 -9.39
N PRO A 242 -3.40 -21.70 -10.52
CA PRO A 242 -2.63 -22.48 -11.48
C PRO A 242 -1.79 -21.57 -12.40
N VAL A 243 -1.07 -20.63 -11.82
CA VAL A 243 -0.27 -19.64 -12.56
C VAL A 243 1.19 -20.06 -12.57
N ARG A 244 1.83 -20.03 -13.73
CA ARG A 244 3.28 -20.20 -13.85
C ARG A 244 3.95 -18.85 -13.76
N LEU A 245 4.76 -18.65 -12.72
CA LEU A 245 5.38 -17.37 -12.41
C LEU A 245 6.78 -17.27 -13.02
N ARG A 246 7.05 -16.15 -13.68
CA ARG A 246 8.39 -15.66 -14.02
C ARG A 246 8.71 -14.48 -13.11
N VAL A 247 9.59 -14.68 -12.15
CA VAL A 247 9.83 -13.69 -11.09
C VAL A 247 11.24 -13.12 -11.23
N PHE A 248 11.32 -11.80 -11.29
CA PHE A 248 12.56 -11.06 -11.15
C PHE A 248 12.45 -10.13 -9.93
N SER A 249 12.97 -10.59 -8.78
CA SER A 249 12.86 -9.86 -7.51
C SER A 249 14.17 -9.18 -7.16
N GLU A 250 14.15 -7.86 -7.05
CA GLU A 250 15.32 -7.06 -6.71
C GLU A 250 14.97 -5.86 -5.81
N GLU A 251 15.95 -5.32 -5.10
CA GLU A 251 15.88 -4.08 -4.30
C GLU A 251 14.75 -4.04 -3.25
N ARG A 252 14.38 -5.19 -2.68
CA ARG A 252 13.44 -5.22 -1.56
C ARG A 252 13.99 -4.40 -0.39
N GLY A 253 13.15 -3.53 0.15
CA GLY A 253 13.53 -2.64 1.26
C GLY A 253 14.35 -1.41 0.84
N MET A 254 14.47 -1.08 -0.45
CA MET A 254 15.30 0.04 -0.94
C MET A 254 15.01 1.38 -0.26
N LYS A 255 13.74 1.67 0.09
CA LYS A 255 13.35 2.87 0.86
C LYS A 255 13.77 2.76 2.33
N ALA A 256 13.37 1.67 3.00
CA ALA A 256 13.64 1.46 4.43
C ALA A 256 15.14 1.40 4.76
N LEU A 257 15.96 0.91 3.82
CA LEU A 257 17.41 0.85 3.94
C LEU A 257 18.12 2.13 3.44
N GLY A 258 17.38 3.16 3.03
CA GLY A 258 17.94 4.43 2.53
C GLY A 258 18.67 4.32 1.19
N ARG A 259 18.59 3.18 0.50
CA ARG A 259 19.33 2.91 -0.75
C ARG A 259 18.87 3.81 -1.89
N GLU A 260 17.56 4.07 -1.98
CA GLU A 260 16.99 5.00 -2.97
C GLU A 260 17.51 6.42 -2.75
N ALA A 261 17.45 6.94 -1.52
CA ALA A 261 17.94 8.27 -1.17
C ALA A 261 19.44 8.43 -1.43
N ALA A 262 20.22 7.36 -1.21
CA ALA A 262 21.67 7.33 -1.42
C ALA A 262 22.07 7.08 -2.90
N GLY A 263 21.12 6.87 -3.84
CA GLY A 263 21.40 6.55 -5.25
C GLY A 263 22.06 5.19 -5.46
N LEU A 264 21.88 4.27 -4.51
CA LEU A 264 22.52 2.93 -4.50
C LEU A 264 21.65 1.83 -5.14
N VAL A 265 20.46 2.17 -5.62
CA VAL A 265 19.58 1.22 -6.31
C VAL A 265 20.24 0.72 -7.58
N ARG A 266 20.20 -0.61 -7.79
CA ARG A 266 20.73 -1.29 -8.98
C ARG A 266 19.71 -2.31 -9.46
N SER A 267 19.39 -2.28 -10.74
CA SER A 267 18.41 -3.15 -11.38
C SER A 267 19.01 -3.84 -12.59
N VAL A 268 19.13 -5.15 -12.56
CA VAL A 268 19.55 -5.95 -13.72
C VAL A 268 18.52 -5.85 -14.82
N VAL A 269 17.23 -5.84 -14.49
CA VAL A 269 16.17 -5.61 -15.48
C VAL A 269 16.26 -4.20 -16.05
N GLY A 270 16.58 -3.21 -15.21
CA GLY A 270 16.80 -1.83 -15.66
C GLY A 270 17.96 -1.71 -16.65
N ASP A 271 19.08 -2.34 -16.35
CA ASP A 271 20.25 -2.37 -17.25
C ASP A 271 19.89 -3.10 -18.56
N LEU A 272 19.17 -4.21 -18.50
CA LEU A 272 18.70 -4.93 -19.70
C LEU A 272 17.77 -4.08 -20.57
N ILE A 273 16.89 -3.29 -19.96
CA ILE A 273 16.00 -2.38 -20.70
C ILE A 273 16.81 -1.24 -21.35
N GLU A 274 17.83 -0.72 -20.68
CA GLU A 274 18.73 0.30 -21.25
C GLU A 274 19.52 -0.25 -22.44
N ASP A 275 20.01 -1.50 -22.35
CA ASP A 275 20.79 -2.13 -23.43
C ASP A 275 19.94 -2.52 -24.65
N LEU A 276 18.73 -3.02 -24.45
CA LEU A 276 17.86 -3.47 -25.53
C LEU A 276 16.99 -2.35 -26.13
N GLY A 277 16.68 -1.33 -25.35
CA GLY A 277 15.58 -0.41 -25.59
C GLY A 277 14.23 -0.99 -25.10
N PRO A 278 13.31 -0.12 -24.63
CA PRO A 278 12.02 -0.55 -24.09
C PRO A 278 11.18 -1.38 -25.07
N GLU A 279 11.15 -1.01 -26.35
CA GLU A 279 10.33 -1.68 -27.37
C GLU A 279 10.74 -3.15 -27.53
N ARG A 280 12.04 -3.42 -27.62
CA ARG A 280 12.54 -4.80 -27.76
C ARG A 280 12.37 -5.60 -26.49
N PHE A 281 12.52 -4.95 -25.32
CA PHE A 281 12.29 -5.61 -24.04
C PHE A 281 10.83 -6.09 -23.95
N PHE A 282 9.85 -5.19 -24.21
CA PHE A 282 8.44 -5.57 -24.12
C PHE A 282 7.99 -6.53 -25.22
N ALA A 283 8.58 -6.44 -26.42
CA ALA A 283 8.35 -7.45 -27.46
C ALA A 283 8.77 -8.85 -26.98
N ARG A 284 9.97 -8.98 -26.38
CA ARG A 284 10.43 -10.26 -25.81
C ARG A 284 9.58 -10.74 -24.63
N LEU A 285 9.14 -9.81 -23.78
CA LEU A 285 8.25 -10.14 -22.68
C LEU A 285 6.92 -10.71 -23.18
N GLY A 286 6.35 -10.09 -24.22
CA GLY A 286 5.12 -10.56 -24.88
C GLY A 286 5.22 -11.92 -25.58
N GLU A 287 6.45 -12.35 -25.97
CA GLU A 287 6.71 -13.70 -26.51
C GLU A 287 6.73 -14.78 -25.39
N THR A 288 6.88 -14.40 -24.15
CA THR A 288 7.18 -15.32 -23.04
C THR A 288 6.14 -15.35 -21.92
N CYS A 289 5.21 -14.42 -21.91
CA CYS A 289 4.21 -14.28 -20.86
C CYS A 289 2.83 -13.93 -21.43
N ASP A 290 1.78 -14.20 -20.64
CA ASP A 290 0.39 -13.84 -20.95
C ASP A 290 -0.02 -12.52 -20.24
N ALA A 291 0.66 -12.17 -19.15
CA ALA A 291 0.51 -10.88 -18.46
C ALA A 291 1.79 -10.52 -17.69
N ALA A 292 1.98 -9.23 -17.39
CA ALA A 292 3.09 -8.77 -16.58
C ALA A 292 2.65 -7.71 -15.56
N PHE A 293 3.21 -7.79 -14.33
CA PHE A 293 3.07 -6.81 -13.27
C PHE A 293 4.45 -6.25 -12.94
N PHE A 294 4.61 -4.94 -13.08
CA PHE A 294 5.92 -4.29 -13.01
C PHE A 294 5.94 -3.17 -11.97
N ASP A 295 6.70 -3.39 -10.88
CA ASP A 295 7.06 -2.32 -9.94
C ASP A 295 8.13 -1.43 -10.56
N THR A 296 7.70 -0.37 -11.21
CA THR A 296 8.55 0.56 -11.95
C THR A 296 9.49 1.37 -11.08
N ARG A 297 9.26 1.41 -9.76
CA ARG A 297 10.05 2.26 -8.84
C ARG A 297 11.51 1.83 -8.74
N VAL A 298 11.78 0.52 -8.90
CA VAL A 298 13.15 -0.01 -8.96
C VAL A 298 13.86 0.49 -10.21
N LEU A 299 13.21 0.35 -11.37
CA LEU A 299 13.73 0.84 -12.67
C LEU A 299 13.97 2.36 -12.64
N PHE A 300 13.01 3.12 -12.12
CA PHE A 300 13.06 4.59 -12.09
C PHE A 300 14.05 5.16 -11.07
N ALA A 301 14.55 4.32 -10.15
CA ALA A 301 15.62 4.66 -9.24
C ALA A 301 16.99 4.04 -9.63
N ASN A 302 17.03 3.22 -10.71
CA ASN A 302 18.26 2.55 -11.14
C ASN A 302 19.38 3.55 -11.41
N ARG A 303 20.59 3.23 -10.91
CA ARG A 303 21.81 4.05 -11.08
C ARG A 303 21.66 5.51 -10.63
N GLY A 304 20.77 5.76 -9.62
CA GLY A 304 20.55 7.09 -9.06
C GLY A 304 19.66 7.99 -9.94
N ARG A 305 18.94 7.43 -10.92
CA ARG A 305 17.94 8.18 -11.69
C ARG A 305 16.88 8.75 -10.74
N ARG A 306 16.43 9.95 -11.02
CA ARG A 306 15.39 10.65 -10.26
C ARG A 306 14.25 11.01 -11.19
N VAL A 307 13.20 10.20 -11.17
CA VAL A 307 11.96 10.46 -11.90
C VAL A 307 11.00 11.21 -10.99
N SER A 308 10.35 12.27 -11.50
CA SER A 308 9.37 13.05 -10.76
C SER A 308 8.17 12.18 -10.33
N GLU A 309 7.51 12.55 -9.26
CA GLU A 309 6.26 11.87 -8.83
C GLU A 309 5.20 11.96 -9.93
N TRP A 310 5.09 13.12 -10.58
CA TRP A 310 4.20 13.34 -11.71
C TRP A 310 4.43 12.30 -12.82
N ASP A 311 5.67 12.17 -13.31
CA ASP A 311 5.99 11.24 -14.40
C ASP A 311 5.74 9.78 -14.01
N ARG A 312 6.06 9.40 -12.75
CA ARG A 312 5.78 8.06 -12.24
C ARG A 312 4.28 7.77 -12.24
N PHE A 313 3.47 8.71 -11.77
CA PHE A 313 2.02 8.53 -11.66
C PHE A 313 1.32 8.60 -13.02
N GLN A 314 1.81 9.44 -13.94
CA GLN A 314 1.32 9.44 -15.32
C GLN A 314 1.66 8.12 -16.03
N SER A 315 2.84 7.54 -15.76
CA SER A 315 3.22 6.21 -16.24
C SER A 315 2.29 5.12 -15.70
N ASP A 316 1.98 5.15 -14.40
CA ASP A 316 1.04 4.20 -13.77
C ASP A 316 -0.34 4.24 -14.43
N LEU A 317 -0.83 5.45 -14.79
CA LEU A 317 -2.11 5.65 -15.47
C LEU A 317 -2.04 5.42 -16.99
N GLY A 318 -0.84 5.29 -17.57
CA GLY A 318 -0.64 5.14 -19.01
C GLY A 318 -0.84 6.42 -19.82
N ASN A 319 -0.75 7.58 -19.18
CA ASN A 319 -0.93 8.89 -19.81
C ASN A 319 0.37 9.38 -20.48
N VAL A 320 0.83 8.70 -21.53
CA VAL A 320 2.12 8.89 -22.20
C VAL A 320 2.40 10.36 -22.55
N GLU A 321 1.40 11.08 -23.02
CA GLU A 321 1.56 12.48 -23.49
C GLU A 321 1.75 13.47 -22.32
N GLN A 322 1.46 13.06 -21.08
CA GLN A 322 1.64 13.87 -19.88
C GLN A 322 3.03 13.65 -19.22
N ILE A 323 3.80 12.67 -19.69
CA ILE A 323 5.11 12.32 -19.13
C ILE A 323 6.19 13.25 -19.69
N GLY A 324 6.91 13.94 -18.80
CA GLY A 324 8.00 14.85 -19.16
C GLY A 324 9.31 14.12 -19.46
N ASP A 325 9.67 13.14 -18.65
CA ASP A 325 10.91 12.36 -18.80
C ASP A 325 10.89 11.50 -20.08
N PRO A 326 11.84 11.68 -21.02
CA PRO A 326 11.85 10.96 -22.30
C PRO A 326 11.96 9.43 -22.14
N PHE A 327 12.74 8.94 -21.18
CA PHE A 327 12.90 7.51 -20.94
C PHE A 327 11.61 6.92 -20.38
N VAL A 328 11.01 7.54 -19.38
CA VAL A 328 9.73 7.10 -18.79
C VAL A 328 8.63 7.11 -19.84
N ARG A 329 8.59 8.12 -20.70
CA ARG A 329 7.63 8.22 -21.82
C ARG A 329 7.80 7.07 -22.80
N ALA A 330 9.02 6.80 -23.27
CA ALA A 330 9.31 5.70 -24.20
C ALA A 330 8.99 4.34 -23.56
N PHE A 331 9.40 4.13 -22.30
CA PHE A 331 9.13 2.93 -21.54
C PHE A 331 7.61 2.69 -21.39
N THR A 332 6.87 3.71 -20.99
CA THR A 332 5.42 3.60 -20.81
C THR A 332 4.73 3.29 -22.13
N ARG A 333 5.09 3.98 -23.22
CA ARG A 333 4.55 3.72 -24.56
C ARG A 333 4.77 2.27 -24.98
N ALA A 334 5.99 1.78 -24.86
CA ALA A 334 6.34 0.40 -25.22
C ALA A 334 5.58 -0.63 -24.37
N ALA A 335 5.36 -0.36 -23.06
CA ALA A 335 4.54 -1.19 -22.21
C ALA A 335 3.06 -1.21 -22.64
N LEU A 336 2.54 -0.09 -23.13
CA LEU A 336 1.18 0.02 -23.65
C LEU A 336 0.98 -0.72 -24.97
N GLU A 337 1.99 -0.71 -25.82
CA GLU A 337 2.01 -1.34 -27.15
C GLU A 337 2.37 -2.84 -27.08
N CYS A 338 2.74 -3.33 -25.89
CA CYS A 338 3.00 -4.76 -25.68
C CYS A 338 1.76 -5.59 -26.00
N PRO A 339 1.92 -6.74 -26.72
CA PRO A 339 0.77 -7.58 -27.11
C PRO A 339 0.04 -8.23 -25.91
N ILE A 340 0.68 -8.27 -24.75
CA ILE A 340 0.08 -8.73 -23.49
C ILE A 340 -0.24 -7.55 -22.57
N PRO A 341 -1.21 -7.69 -21.64
CA PRO A 341 -1.47 -6.67 -20.66
C PRO A 341 -0.29 -6.53 -19.67
N VAL A 342 0.32 -5.34 -19.65
CA VAL A 342 1.38 -4.96 -18.70
C VAL A 342 0.82 -3.94 -17.73
N VAL A 343 0.84 -4.25 -16.44
CA VAL A 343 0.42 -3.34 -15.35
C VAL A 343 1.66 -2.68 -14.76
N LEU A 344 1.74 -1.37 -14.88
CA LEU A 344 2.79 -0.55 -14.30
C LEU A 344 2.31 0.04 -12.97
N GLY A 345 3.19 0.14 -11.97
CA GLY A 345 2.82 0.73 -10.69
C GLY A 345 3.95 0.74 -9.67
N GLY A 346 3.59 0.93 -8.40
CA GLY A 346 4.50 0.85 -7.26
C GLY A 346 4.66 -0.57 -6.71
N HIS A 347 5.15 -0.65 -5.47
CA HIS A 347 5.39 -1.93 -4.80
C HIS A 347 4.13 -2.82 -4.71
N SER A 348 2.98 -2.22 -4.46
CA SER A 348 1.72 -2.95 -4.28
C SER A 348 1.35 -3.80 -5.50
N VAL A 349 1.72 -3.38 -6.71
CA VAL A 349 1.50 -4.09 -7.98
C VAL A 349 2.13 -5.50 -8.00
N VAL A 350 3.21 -5.72 -7.23
CA VAL A 350 3.90 -7.02 -7.11
C VAL A 350 3.85 -7.56 -5.67
N ALA A 351 3.03 -6.96 -4.82
CA ALA A 351 2.87 -7.33 -3.41
C ALA A 351 1.38 -7.32 -3.00
N GLY A 352 0.94 -6.36 -2.18
CA GLY A 352 -0.42 -6.30 -1.63
C GLY A 352 -1.53 -6.25 -2.67
N GLY A 353 -1.33 -5.54 -3.79
CA GLY A 353 -2.28 -5.50 -4.89
C GLY A 353 -2.52 -6.86 -5.54
N LEU A 354 -1.47 -7.68 -5.65
CA LEU A 354 -1.63 -9.05 -6.16
C LEU A 354 -2.45 -9.96 -5.24
N TRP A 355 -2.43 -9.74 -3.91
CA TRP A 355 -3.36 -10.45 -3.01
C TRP A 355 -4.81 -10.17 -3.37
N VAL A 356 -5.13 -8.89 -3.64
CA VAL A 356 -6.48 -8.47 -4.04
C VAL A 356 -6.88 -9.09 -5.39
N LEU A 357 -5.97 -9.09 -6.36
CA LEU A 357 -6.21 -9.65 -7.68
C LEU A 357 -6.30 -11.18 -7.65
N ALA A 358 -5.51 -11.84 -6.79
CA ALA A 358 -5.59 -13.28 -6.56
C ALA A 358 -6.94 -13.68 -5.95
N ASP A 359 -7.44 -12.95 -4.93
CA ASP A 359 -8.77 -13.18 -4.36
C ASP A 359 -9.86 -13.10 -5.44
N ARG A 360 -9.76 -12.11 -6.35
CA ARG A 360 -10.67 -11.98 -7.49
C ARG A 360 -10.56 -13.19 -8.43
N ALA A 361 -9.35 -13.59 -8.80
CA ALA A 361 -9.13 -14.73 -9.70
C ALA A 361 -9.65 -16.04 -9.09
N ILE A 362 -9.40 -16.27 -7.79
CA ILE A 362 -9.94 -17.41 -7.04
C ILE A 362 -11.48 -17.41 -7.07
N ALA A 363 -12.10 -16.27 -6.83
CA ALA A 363 -13.56 -16.15 -6.86
C ALA A 363 -14.13 -16.45 -8.25
N LEU A 364 -13.51 -15.95 -9.33
CA LEU A 364 -13.92 -16.22 -10.71
C LEU A 364 -13.79 -17.70 -11.08
N ARG A 365 -12.84 -18.42 -10.50
CA ARG A 365 -12.63 -19.87 -10.70
C ARG A 365 -13.54 -20.75 -9.83
N GLY A 366 -14.35 -20.16 -8.95
CA GLY A 366 -15.21 -20.89 -8.03
C GLY A 366 -14.50 -21.47 -6.80
N GLY A 367 -13.30 -21.01 -6.49
CA GLY A 367 -12.54 -21.36 -5.30
C GLY A 367 -11.04 -21.57 -5.57
N PRO A 368 -10.22 -21.75 -4.51
CA PRO A 368 -8.80 -22.02 -4.63
C PRO A 368 -8.55 -23.40 -5.25
N MET A 369 -7.37 -23.57 -5.86
CA MET A 369 -6.95 -24.89 -6.33
C MET A 369 -6.99 -25.92 -5.19
N ARG A 370 -7.56 -27.09 -5.49
CA ARG A 370 -7.47 -28.26 -4.61
C ARG A 370 -6.46 -29.21 -5.27
N PHE A 371 -5.34 -29.41 -4.62
CA PHE A 371 -4.35 -30.44 -4.99
C PHE A 371 -4.77 -31.78 -4.42
#